data_9bd8a078e30349aef8b134d3b879d0f0
#
_entry.id   9bd8a078e30349aef8b134d3b879d0f0
#
_cell.length_a   1.000
_cell.length_b   1.000
_cell.length_c   1.000
_cell.angle_alpha   90.00
_cell.angle_beta   90.00
_cell.angle_gamma   90.00
#
_symmetry.space_group_name_H-M   'P 1'
#
loop_
_entity.id
_entity.type
_entity.pdbx_description
1 polymer ?
#
loop_
_entity_poly.entity_id
_entity_poly.type
_entity_poly.pdbx_seq_one_letter_code
_entity_poly.pdbx_strand_id
1 'polypeptide(L)'
;MDTSMLTSSEDDIQDVIREINKGFATCNFVGVIQRIEMKVEESSNRVVNILREIQKYYHDYGYDLSPETNLFSSAKEQLVKEEAITLLRTFIKEIHAYRYDSIRLYDSFELRFRIVENGNDTGFIEKIANVGSEGTDILVKAMINIMLLNVFKEGASRKFKDFKLHCMMDEIGKLHPNNISGILKFANDRNIILINGSPTELNRDAYKLSLIHI
;
A
#
# COMPACT_ATOMS: atom_id res chain seq x y z
N MET A 1 22.07 3.59 -2.31
CA MET A 1 20.78 2.98 -2.62
C MET A 1 20.66 3.03 -4.13
N ASP A 2 20.54 1.88 -4.77
CA ASP A 2 20.45 1.82 -6.22
C ASP A 2 19.04 2.31 -6.63
N THR A 3 18.98 3.31 -7.50
CA THR A 3 17.71 3.89 -7.97
C THR A 3 16.83 2.88 -8.72
N SER A 4 17.44 1.84 -9.29
CA SER A 4 16.73 0.73 -9.94
C SER A 4 15.87 -0.06 -8.94
N MET A 5 16.27 -0.15 -7.67
CA MET A 5 15.49 -0.79 -6.62
C MET A 5 14.21 -0.02 -6.27
N LEU A 6 14.22 1.32 -6.35
CA LEU A 6 13.01 2.11 -6.08
C LEU A 6 11.94 1.86 -7.13
N THR A 7 12.32 1.87 -8.42
CA THR A 7 11.38 1.66 -9.53
C THR A 7 10.81 0.23 -9.51
N SER A 8 11.66 -0.79 -9.31
CA SER A 8 11.22 -2.18 -9.18
C SER A 8 10.25 -2.36 -8.01
N SER A 9 10.53 -1.72 -6.87
CA SER A 9 9.66 -1.79 -5.69
C SER A 9 8.32 -1.06 -5.90
N GLU A 10 8.29 0.00 -6.70
CA GLU A 10 7.04 0.71 -7.04
C GLU A 10 6.12 -0.17 -7.91
N ASP A 11 6.68 -0.86 -8.90
CA ASP A 11 5.93 -1.80 -9.75
C ASP A 11 5.37 -2.96 -8.91
N ASP A 12 6.18 -3.53 -8.02
CA ASP A 12 5.74 -4.59 -7.11
C ASP A 12 4.58 -4.14 -6.21
N ILE A 13 4.65 -2.90 -5.69
CA ILE A 13 3.57 -2.33 -4.85
C ILE A 13 2.30 -2.12 -5.69
N GLN A 14 2.41 -1.62 -6.92
CA GLN A 14 1.26 -1.45 -7.80
C GLN A 14 0.59 -2.78 -8.11
N ASP A 15 1.37 -3.84 -8.33
CA ASP A 15 0.85 -5.18 -8.56
C ASP A 15 0.11 -5.72 -7.33
N VAL A 16 0.68 -5.57 -6.15
CA VAL A 16 0.02 -5.92 -4.87
C VAL A 16 -1.31 -5.18 -4.71
N ILE A 17 -1.32 -3.87 -4.94
CA ILE A 17 -2.55 -3.06 -4.83
C ILE A 17 -3.59 -3.49 -5.88
N ARG A 18 -3.17 -3.83 -7.09
CA ARG A 18 -4.06 -4.34 -8.13
C ARG A 18 -4.74 -5.66 -7.71
N GLU A 19 -3.98 -6.59 -7.13
CA GLU A 19 -4.53 -7.86 -6.62
C GLU A 19 -5.46 -7.63 -5.42
N ILE A 20 -5.14 -6.73 -4.52
CA ILE A 20 -6.02 -6.34 -3.40
C ILE A 20 -7.35 -5.79 -3.94
N ASN A 21 -7.31 -4.87 -4.90
CA ASN A 21 -8.51 -4.27 -5.50
C ASN A 21 -9.37 -5.33 -6.23
N LYS A 22 -8.76 -6.29 -6.93
CA LYS A 22 -9.48 -7.42 -7.51
C LYS A 22 -10.21 -8.23 -6.44
N GLY A 23 -9.53 -8.50 -5.32
CA GLY A 23 -10.13 -9.21 -4.19
C GLY A 23 -11.32 -8.46 -3.58
N PHE A 24 -11.27 -7.13 -3.51
CA PHE A 24 -12.40 -6.33 -3.03
C PHE A 24 -13.55 -6.27 -4.03
N ALA A 25 -13.28 -6.24 -5.33
CA ALA A 25 -14.33 -6.20 -6.35
C ALA A 25 -15.27 -7.42 -6.32
N THR A 26 -14.80 -8.55 -5.78
CA THR A 26 -15.58 -9.78 -5.62
C THR A 26 -16.35 -9.82 -4.29
N CYS A 27 -16.20 -8.82 -3.43
CA CYS A 27 -16.76 -8.81 -2.08
C CYS A 27 -17.96 -7.89 -2.01
N ASN A 28 -19.12 -8.47 -1.68
CA ASN A 28 -20.30 -7.71 -1.28
C ASN A 28 -20.46 -7.86 0.24
N PHE A 29 -20.05 -6.83 1.00
CA PHE A 29 -20.07 -6.87 2.46
C PHE A 29 -21.41 -6.39 2.99
N VAL A 30 -22.35 -7.33 3.11
CA VAL A 30 -23.62 -7.21 3.85
C VAL A 30 -24.41 -5.92 3.55
N GLY A 31 -24.23 -5.34 2.36
CA GLY A 31 -24.93 -4.11 1.95
C GLY A 31 -24.39 -2.82 2.59
N VAL A 32 -23.52 -2.88 3.59
CA VAL A 32 -22.96 -1.69 4.28
C VAL A 32 -21.79 -1.11 3.51
N ILE A 33 -20.77 -1.93 3.22
CA ILE A 33 -19.62 -1.50 2.42
C ILE A 33 -19.83 -1.99 0.99
N GLN A 34 -19.99 -1.04 0.09
CA GLN A 34 -20.25 -1.29 -1.33
C GLN A 34 -18.97 -1.35 -2.15
N ARG A 35 -17.94 -0.61 -1.73
CA ARG A 35 -16.66 -0.54 -2.44
C ARG A 35 -15.52 -0.20 -1.49
N ILE A 36 -14.42 -0.89 -1.65
CA ILE A 36 -13.10 -0.50 -1.13
C ILE A 36 -12.16 -0.48 -2.33
N GLU A 37 -11.42 0.59 -2.48
CA GLU A 37 -10.43 0.76 -3.53
C GLU A 37 -9.17 1.39 -2.95
N MET A 38 -8.01 0.88 -3.35
CA MET A 38 -6.71 1.43 -2.97
C MET A 38 -6.01 1.95 -4.23
N LYS A 39 -5.26 3.03 -4.07
CA LYS A 39 -4.46 3.64 -5.14
C LYS A 39 -3.09 4.01 -4.60
N VAL A 40 -2.07 3.81 -5.41
CA VAL A 40 -0.72 4.34 -5.17
C VAL A 40 -0.59 5.64 -5.91
N GLU A 41 -0.13 6.67 -5.23
CA GLU A 41 0.24 7.96 -5.81
C GLU A 41 1.72 8.24 -5.57
N GLU A 42 2.29 9.08 -6.40
CA GLU A 42 3.66 9.55 -6.22
C GLU A 42 3.78 10.30 -4.88
N SER A 43 4.90 10.09 -4.22
CA SER A 43 5.17 10.76 -2.95
C SER A 43 5.27 12.27 -3.13
N SER A 44 4.79 13.00 -2.13
CA SER A 44 5.05 14.44 -2.00
C SER A 44 6.47 14.76 -1.52
N ASN A 45 7.28 13.74 -1.19
CA ASN A 45 8.66 13.90 -0.71
C ASN A 45 9.56 14.47 -1.81
N ARG A 46 10.05 15.70 -1.59
CA ARG A 46 10.82 16.43 -2.58
C ARG A 46 12.15 15.74 -2.97
N VAL A 47 12.82 15.12 -2.00
CA VAL A 47 14.08 14.39 -2.27
C VAL A 47 13.83 13.19 -3.17
N VAL A 48 12.76 12.45 -2.91
CA VAL A 48 12.34 11.31 -3.75
C VAL A 48 12.00 11.77 -5.17
N ASN A 49 11.25 12.86 -5.30
CA ASN A 49 10.86 13.38 -6.61
C ASN A 49 12.06 13.81 -7.42
N ILE A 50 13.04 14.50 -6.83
CA ILE A 50 14.28 14.88 -7.53
C ILE A 50 15.10 13.63 -7.91
N LEU A 51 15.13 12.58 -7.07
CA LEU A 51 15.78 11.32 -7.44
C LEU A 51 15.15 10.69 -8.68
N ARG A 52 13.82 10.71 -8.80
CA ARG A 52 13.11 10.25 -10.01
C ARG A 52 13.43 11.12 -11.23
N GLU A 53 13.47 12.45 -11.04
CA GLU A 53 13.86 13.37 -12.11
C GLU A 53 15.28 13.08 -12.59
N ILE A 54 16.25 12.85 -11.68
CA ILE A 54 17.61 12.48 -12.02
C ILE A 54 17.65 11.16 -12.79
N GLN A 55 16.92 10.15 -12.32
CA GLN A 55 16.86 8.85 -12.99
C GLN A 55 16.29 8.95 -14.39
N LYS A 56 15.18 9.69 -14.55
CA LYS A 56 14.55 9.94 -15.84
C LYS A 56 15.51 10.69 -16.76
N TYR A 57 16.15 11.75 -16.24
CA TYR A 57 17.12 12.54 -16.99
C TYR A 57 18.30 11.69 -17.47
N TYR A 58 18.83 10.82 -16.60
CA TYR A 58 19.89 9.89 -16.98
C TYR A 58 19.44 8.86 -18.02
N HIS A 59 18.20 8.37 -17.91
CA HIS A 59 17.63 7.47 -18.91
C HIS A 59 17.52 8.14 -20.29
N ASP A 60 17.06 9.39 -20.32
CA ASP A 60 16.81 10.12 -21.56
C ASP A 60 18.09 10.68 -22.20
N TYR A 61 19.08 11.06 -21.40
CA TYR A 61 20.30 11.77 -21.85
C TYR A 61 21.61 11.13 -21.41
N GLY A 62 21.59 9.94 -20.84
CA GLY A 62 22.80 9.29 -20.29
C GLY A 62 23.92 9.10 -21.31
N TYR A 63 23.57 8.90 -22.57
CA TYR A 63 24.55 8.84 -23.66
C TYR A 63 25.27 10.19 -23.89
N ASP A 64 24.52 11.29 -23.85
CA ASP A 64 25.06 12.65 -24.05
C ASP A 64 25.91 13.12 -22.85
N LEU A 65 25.76 12.46 -21.69
CA LEU A 65 26.54 12.69 -20.47
C LEU A 65 27.86 11.89 -20.43
N SER A 66 28.08 10.94 -21.35
CA SER A 66 29.26 10.09 -21.38
C SER A 66 30.56 10.92 -21.62
N PRO A 67 31.68 10.57 -20.92
CA PRO A 67 32.95 11.24 -21.10
C PRO A 67 33.61 10.96 -22.47
N GLU A 68 33.14 9.99 -23.25
CA GLU A 68 33.67 9.62 -24.57
C GLU A 68 33.23 10.58 -25.70
N THR A 69 32.61 11.69 -25.36
CA THR A 69 32.19 12.72 -26.31
C THR A 69 33.39 13.36 -27.01
N ASN A 70 33.36 13.30 -28.32
CA ASN A 70 34.36 13.80 -29.24
C ASN A 70 34.73 15.28 -29.00
N LEU A 71 35.92 15.70 -29.49
CA LEU A 71 36.41 17.08 -29.52
C LEU A 71 35.45 18.13 -30.12
N PHE A 72 34.30 17.69 -30.66
CA PHE A 72 33.23 18.51 -31.23
C PHE A 72 31.94 18.33 -30.40
N SER A 73 31.99 18.64 -29.07
CA SER A 73 30.74 18.66 -28.27
C SER A 73 29.76 19.65 -28.87
N SER A 74 28.59 19.19 -29.25
CA SER A 74 27.54 20.05 -29.78
C SER A 74 27.03 20.99 -28.68
N ALA A 75 26.52 22.18 -29.07
CA ALA A 75 25.91 23.11 -28.12
C ALA A 75 24.80 22.41 -27.30
N LYS A 76 24.14 21.37 -27.85
CA LYS A 76 23.16 20.53 -27.18
C LYS A 76 23.74 19.73 -26.01
N GLU A 77 24.92 19.11 -26.20
CA GLU A 77 25.60 18.33 -25.13
C GLU A 77 25.99 19.21 -23.95
N GLN A 78 26.38 20.46 -24.22
CA GLN A 78 26.72 21.40 -23.18
C GLN A 78 25.52 21.82 -22.37
N LEU A 79 24.36 22.06 -23.00
CA LEU A 79 23.08 22.31 -22.31
C LEU A 79 22.68 21.15 -21.44
N VAL A 80 22.74 19.91 -21.93
CA VAL A 80 22.44 18.69 -21.17
C VAL A 80 23.32 18.58 -19.93
N LYS A 81 24.63 18.87 -20.04
CA LYS A 81 25.54 18.86 -18.89
C LYS A 81 25.21 19.94 -17.86
N GLU A 82 24.85 21.14 -18.29
CA GLU A 82 24.47 22.25 -17.40
C GLU A 82 23.16 21.96 -16.66
N GLU A 83 22.17 21.38 -17.33
CA GLU A 83 20.92 20.95 -16.73
C GLU A 83 21.15 19.82 -15.70
N ALA A 84 21.97 18.81 -16.03
CA ALA A 84 22.34 17.75 -15.09
C ALA A 84 23.01 18.30 -13.83
N ILE A 85 23.96 19.24 -13.98
CA ILE A 85 24.62 19.89 -12.85
C ILE A 85 23.61 20.66 -11.99
N THR A 86 22.67 21.35 -12.60
CA THR A 86 21.64 22.12 -11.90
C THR A 86 20.73 21.18 -11.09
N LEU A 87 20.33 20.05 -11.69
CA LEU A 87 19.51 19.03 -11.02
C LEU A 87 20.25 18.41 -9.81
N LEU A 88 21.53 18.06 -9.99
CA LEU A 88 22.36 17.54 -8.90
C LEU A 88 22.56 18.55 -7.77
N ARG A 89 22.78 19.83 -8.10
CA ARG A 89 22.88 20.89 -7.07
C ARG A 89 21.58 21.03 -6.28
N THR A 90 20.45 20.96 -6.97
CA THR A 90 19.12 21.01 -6.32
C THR A 90 18.96 19.80 -5.40
N PHE A 91 19.34 18.61 -5.84
CA PHE A 91 19.33 17.40 -5.04
C PHE A 91 20.17 17.53 -3.76
N ILE A 92 21.41 18.00 -3.88
CA ILE A 92 22.29 18.22 -2.72
C ILE A 92 21.66 19.20 -1.73
N LYS A 93 21.07 20.30 -2.22
CA LYS A 93 20.40 21.28 -1.37
C LYS A 93 19.22 20.66 -0.59
N GLU A 94 18.39 19.87 -1.27
CA GLU A 94 17.23 19.22 -0.65
C GLU A 94 17.64 18.12 0.33
N ILE A 95 18.71 17.36 0.05
CA ILE A 95 19.27 16.39 1.02
C ILE A 95 19.76 17.10 2.30
N HIS A 96 20.46 18.22 2.17
CA HIS A 96 20.90 18.98 3.33
C HIS A 96 19.74 19.56 4.16
N ALA A 97 18.62 19.85 3.50
CA ALA A 97 17.40 20.29 4.17
C ALA A 97 16.57 19.13 4.76
N TYR A 98 16.84 17.90 4.31
CA TYR A 98 16.11 16.71 4.75
C TYR A 98 16.52 16.34 6.18
N ARG A 99 15.54 16.27 7.07
CA ARG A 99 15.77 16.11 8.52
C ARG A 99 15.95 14.67 8.98
N TYR A 100 15.84 13.69 8.08
CA TYR A 100 15.91 12.27 8.41
C TYR A 100 17.19 11.65 7.89
N ASP A 101 17.72 10.69 8.62
CA ASP A 101 18.99 10.03 8.29
C ASP A 101 18.88 9.05 7.12
N SER A 102 17.66 8.68 6.72
CA SER A 102 17.41 7.74 5.63
C SER A 102 16.08 7.97 4.94
N ILE A 103 16.03 7.71 3.65
CA ILE A 103 14.79 7.61 2.88
C ILE A 103 14.32 6.17 2.97
N ARG A 104 13.08 5.96 3.40
CA ARG A 104 12.46 4.64 3.51
C ARG A 104 11.52 4.41 2.33
N LEU A 105 11.19 3.15 2.07
CA LEU A 105 10.29 2.80 0.96
C LEU A 105 8.94 3.52 1.05
N TYR A 106 8.39 3.68 2.26
CA TYR A 106 7.12 4.40 2.44
C TYR A 106 7.20 5.92 2.14
N ASP A 107 8.42 6.48 2.04
CA ASP A 107 8.62 7.87 1.62
C ASP A 107 8.54 8.03 0.08
N SER A 108 8.55 6.92 -0.66
CA SER A 108 8.55 6.93 -2.13
C SER A 108 7.14 6.93 -2.74
N PHE A 109 6.10 6.60 -1.98
CA PHE A 109 4.74 6.56 -2.48
C PHE A 109 3.73 6.94 -1.38
N GLU A 110 2.54 7.33 -1.80
CA GLU A 110 1.40 7.58 -0.93
C GLU A 110 0.27 6.59 -1.25
N LEU A 111 -0.30 5.97 -0.20
CA LEU A 111 -1.48 5.14 -0.34
C LEU A 111 -2.72 5.98 -0.15
N ARG A 112 -3.64 5.89 -1.10
CA ARG A 112 -4.96 6.51 -1.04
C ARG A 112 -6.03 5.42 -0.99
N PHE A 113 -7.07 5.70 -0.23
CA PHE A 113 -8.18 4.78 -0.01
C PHE A 113 -9.49 5.44 -0.44
N ARG A 114 -10.35 4.70 -1.09
CA ARG A 114 -11.71 5.11 -1.42
C ARG A 114 -12.67 4.09 -0.87
N ILE A 115 -13.64 4.53 -0.10
CA ILE A 115 -14.62 3.67 0.54
C ILE A 115 -16.00 4.20 0.19
N VAL A 116 -16.88 3.29 -0.25
CA VAL A 116 -18.30 3.59 -0.46
C VAL A 116 -19.10 2.80 0.57
N GLU A 117 -19.72 3.55 1.48
CA GLU A 117 -20.55 3.00 2.57
C GLU A 117 -21.95 3.60 2.50
N ASN A 118 -22.99 2.76 2.47
CA ASN A 118 -24.40 3.20 2.46
C ASN A 118 -24.70 4.28 1.41
N GLY A 119 -24.03 4.23 0.25
CA GLY A 119 -24.15 5.22 -0.82
C GLY A 119 -23.31 6.48 -0.63
N ASN A 120 -22.61 6.64 0.49
CA ASN A 120 -21.65 7.72 0.72
C ASN A 120 -20.29 7.32 0.20
N ASP A 121 -19.72 8.12 -0.70
CA ASP A 121 -18.41 7.93 -1.29
C ASP A 121 -17.42 8.91 -0.67
N THR A 122 -16.33 8.39 -0.07
CA THR A 122 -15.31 9.23 0.56
C THR A 122 -14.43 9.97 -0.46
N GLY A 123 -14.45 9.56 -1.74
CA GLY A 123 -13.36 9.87 -2.65
C GLY A 123 -12.04 9.23 -2.18
N PHE A 124 -10.91 9.61 -2.78
CA PHE A 124 -9.61 9.14 -2.36
C PHE A 124 -9.06 9.95 -1.18
N ILE A 125 -8.85 9.29 -0.04
CA ILE A 125 -8.38 9.86 1.23
C ILE A 125 -7.04 9.23 1.63
N GLU A 126 -6.23 9.94 2.42
CA GLU A 126 -4.91 9.46 2.90
C GLU A 126 -5.02 8.48 4.06
N LYS A 127 -5.99 8.69 4.93
CA LYS A 127 -6.14 7.93 6.16
C LYS A 127 -7.55 7.39 6.29
N ILE A 128 -7.64 6.11 6.59
CA ILE A 128 -8.89 5.47 6.98
C ILE A 128 -9.13 5.82 8.44
N ALA A 129 -9.66 7.00 8.68
CA ALA A 129 -10.10 7.44 9.99
C ALA A 129 -11.35 8.29 9.80
N ASN A 130 -12.38 8.03 10.60
CA ASN A 130 -13.67 8.73 10.54
C ASN A 130 -14.40 8.60 9.19
N VAL A 131 -14.25 7.47 8.52
CA VAL A 131 -14.88 7.20 7.22
C VAL A 131 -16.38 6.92 7.36
N GLY A 132 -16.79 6.49 8.54
CA GLY A 132 -18.18 6.16 8.87
C GLY A 132 -18.37 6.01 10.37
N SER A 133 -19.08 4.98 10.80
CA SER A 133 -19.13 4.60 12.21
C SER A 133 -17.82 3.97 12.66
N GLU A 134 -17.53 3.96 13.97
CA GLU A 134 -16.35 3.27 14.53
C GLU A 134 -16.29 1.79 14.07
N GLY A 135 -17.45 1.15 13.96
CA GLY A 135 -17.54 -0.22 13.46
C GLY A 135 -17.13 -0.35 11.99
N THR A 136 -17.45 0.63 11.15
CA THR A 136 -17.04 0.63 9.73
C THR A 136 -15.53 0.78 9.60
N ASP A 137 -14.91 1.68 10.36
CA ASP A 137 -13.46 1.86 10.36
C ASP A 137 -12.73 0.58 10.73
N ILE A 138 -13.19 -0.12 11.78
CA ILE A 138 -12.63 -1.41 12.21
C ILE A 138 -12.79 -2.45 11.09
N LEU A 139 -13.98 -2.54 10.52
CA LEU A 139 -14.31 -3.51 9.47
C LEU A 139 -13.44 -3.31 8.22
N VAL A 140 -13.32 -2.08 7.72
CA VAL A 140 -12.49 -1.74 6.54
C VAL A 140 -11.03 -2.05 6.79
N LYS A 141 -10.48 -1.67 7.94
CA LYS A 141 -9.10 -1.96 8.32
C LYS A 141 -8.83 -3.46 8.38
N ALA A 142 -9.75 -4.22 8.97
CA ALA A 142 -9.64 -5.68 9.05
C ALA A 142 -9.67 -6.31 7.65
N MET A 143 -10.56 -5.86 6.77
CA MET A 143 -10.63 -6.36 5.39
C MET A 143 -9.34 -6.08 4.60
N ILE A 144 -8.78 -4.88 4.73
CA ILE A 144 -7.52 -4.53 4.08
C ILE A 144 -6.39 -5.42 4.59
N ASN A 145 -6.27 -5.63 5.90
CA ASN A 145 -5.27 -6.50 6.49
C ASN A 145 -5.40 -7.96 6.00
N ILE A 146 -6.62 -8.49 5.95
CA ILE A 146 -6.87 -9.84 5.42
C ILE A 146 -6.46 -9.94 3.94
N MET A 147 -6.77 -8.93 3.13
CA MET A 147 -6.37 -8.93 1.73
C MET A 147 -4.86 -8.84 1.54
N LEU A 148 -4.17 -7.99 2.29
CA LEU A 148 -2.71 -7.92 2.31
C LEU A 148 -2.11 -9.29 2.65
N LEU A 149 -2.56 -9.92 3.73
CA LEU A 149 -2.11 -11.25 4.13
C LEU A 149 -2.38 -12.30 3.06
N ASN A 150 -3.53 -12.22 2.37
CA ASN A 150 -3.85 -13.14 1.28
C ASN A 150 -2.90 -12.99 0.10
N VAL A 151 -2.62 -11.76 -0.35
CA VAL A 151 -1.68 -11.51 -1.45
C VAL A 151 -0.29 -12.00 -1.11
N PHE A 152 0.22 -11.70 0.10
CA PHE A 152 1.52 -12.22 0.55
C PHE A 152 1.54 -13.75 0.64
N LYS A 153 0.46 -14.36 1.14
CA LYS A 153 0.33 -15.82 1.21
C LYS A 153 0.37 -16.44 -0.19
N GLU A 154 -0.37 -15.91 -1.14
CA GLU A 154 -0.41 -16.41 -2.52
C GLU A 154 0.95 -16.25 -3.21
N GLY A 155 1.64 -15.14 -3.01
CA GLY A 155 3.00 -14.91 -3.51
C GLY A 155 4.03 -15.90 -2.92
N ALA A 156 3.91 -16.23 -1.62
CA ALA A 156 4.80 -17.15 -0.95
C ALA A 156 4.49 -18.64 -1.27
N SER A 157 3.25 -18.95 -1.62
CA SER A 157 2.70 -20.30 -1.51
C SER A 157 2.65 -21.10 -2.80
N ARG A 158 3.44 -20.81 -3.83
CA ARG A 158 3.57 -21.75 -4.98
C ARG A 158 3.87 -23.20 -4.54
N LYS A 159 4.37 -23.40 -3.31
CA LYS A 159 4.60 -24.69 -2.66
C LYS A 159 3.59 -25.07 -1.56
N PHE A 160 2.67 -24.17 -1.15
CA PHE A 160 1.83 -24.33 0.05
C PHE A 160 0.37 -24.00 -0.23
N LYS A 161 -0.25 -24.63 -1.26
CA LYS A 161 -1.66 -24.39 -1.63
C LYS A 161 -2.65 -24.55 -0.47
N ASP A 162 -2.34 -25.41 0.50
CA ASP A 162 -3.22 -25.75 1.63
C ASP A 162 -2.81 -25.06 2.95
N PHE A 163 -1.89 -24.09 2.88
CA PHE A 163 -1.43 -23.40 4.09
C PHE A 163 -2.55 -22.52 4.67
N LYS A 164 -2.88 -22.77 5.93
CA LYS A 164 -3.81 -21.95 6.71
C LYS A 164 -3.04 -20.93 7.52
N LEU A 165 -3.21 -19.65 7.20
CA LEU A 165 -2.60 -18.58 7.94
C LEU A 165 -3.47 -18.24 9.15
N HIS A 166 -2.86 -18.11 10.33
CA HIS A 166 -3.52 -17.64 11.53
C HIS A 166 -3.28 -16.15 11.68
N CYS A 167 -4.35 -15.36 11.78
CA CYS A 167 -4.30 -13.93 11.96
C CYS A 167 -4.98 -13.55 13.27
N MET A 168 -4.23 -12.90 14.16
CA MET A 168 -4.75 -12.37 15.41
C MET A 168 -5.22 -10.94 15.18
N MET A 169 -6.47 -10.67 15.54
CA MET A 169 -7.05 -9.32 15.47
C MET A 169 -7.70 -8.98 16.80
N ASP A 170 -7.37 -7.83 17.34
CA ASP A 170 -8.02 -7.26 18.49
C ASP A 170 -9.19 -6.36 18.04
N GLU A 171 -10.11 -6.06 18.94
CA GLU A 171 -11.26 -5.16 18.76
C GLU A 171 -12.35 -5.61 17.76
N ILE A 172 -12.17 -6.68 16.99
CA ILE A 172 -13.24 -7.19 16.08
C ILE A 172 -14.50 -7.56 16.82
N GLY A 173 -14.38 -7.96 18.09
CA GLY A 173 -15.53 -8.21 18.96
C GLY A 173 -16.44 -7.01 19.23
N LYS A 174 -16.02 -5.79 18.90
CA LYS A 174 -16.85 -4.58 18.95
C LYS A 174 -17.82 -4.44 17.76
N LEU A 175 -17.62 -5.22 16.71
CA LEU A 175 -18.45 -5.18 15.51
C LEU A 175 -19.84 -5.80 15.77
N HIS A 176 -20.81 -5.34 14.99
CA HIS A 176 -22.11 -5.99 14.94
C HIS A 176 -21.99 -7.46 14.51
N PRO A 177 -22.76 -8.41 15.08
CA PRO A 177 -22.65 -9.85 14.78
C PRO A 177 -22.66 -10.20 13.28
N ASN A 178 -23.48 -9.50 12.49
CA ASN A 178 -23.52 -9.71 11.03
C ASN A 178 -22.19 -9.36 10.36
N ASN A 179 -21.52 -8.29 10.79
CA ASN A 179 -20.22 -7.89 10.28
C ASN A 179 -19.13 -8.89 10.68
N ILE A 180 -19.20 -9.44 11.88
CA ILE A 180 -18.29 -10.51 12.35
C ILE A 180 -18.46 -11.75 11.49
N SER A 181 -19.68 -12.21 11.28
CA SER A 181 -19.94 -13.36 10.40
C SER A 181 -19.42 -13.13 8.98
N GLY A 182 -19.62 -11.92 8.46
CA GLY A 182 -19.12 -11.53 7.15
C GLY A 182 -17.58 -11.58 7.07
N ILE A 183 -16.87 -11.01 8.06
CA ILE A 183 -15.40 -10.98 8.06
C ILE A 183 -14.80 -12.36 8.29
N LEU A 184 -15.42 -13.19 9.13
CA LEU A 184 -15.01 -14.58 9.32
C LEU A 184 -15.11 -15.38 8.01
N LYS A 185 -16.24 -15.23 7.31
CA LYS A 185 -16.41 -15.85 5.98
C LYS A 185 -15.35 -15.34 4.99
N PHE A 186 -15.16 -14.03 4.92
CA PHE A 186 -14.19 -13.39 4.04
C PHE A 186 -12.76 -13.90 4.26
N ALA A 187 -12.36 -14.10 5.51
CA ALA A 187 -11.06 -14.66 5.86
C ALA A 187 -10.98 -16.17 5.54
N ASN A 188 -12.01 -16.94 5.93
CA ASN A 188 -12.05 -18.39 5.72
C ASN A 188 -12.02 -18.75 4.23
N ASP A 189 -12.71 -18.02 3.37
CA ASP A 189 -12.69 -18.19 1.90
C ASP A 189 -11.28 -18.04 1.31
N ARG A 190 -10.36 -17.41 2.07
CA ARG A 190 -8.94 -17.20 1.75
C ARG A 190 -7.98 -18.09 2.53
N ASN A 191 -8.49 -19.13 3.21
CA ASN A 191 -7.70 -19.97 4.11
C ASN A 191 -6.95 -19.17 5.20
N ILE A 192 -7.57 -18.10 5.70
CA ILE A 192 -7.10 -17.31 6.83
C ILE A 192 -8.01 -17.58 8.01
N ILE A 193 -7.45 -18.08 9.10
CA ILE A 193 -8.17 -18.34 10.36
C ILE A 193 -8.00 -17.12 11.24
N LEU A 194 -9.10 -16.48 11.62
CA LEU A 194 -9.07 -15.35 12.55
C LEU A 194 -9.11 -15.83 13.98
N ILE A 195 -8.22 -15.26 14.80
CA ILE A 195 -8.20 -15.40 16.26
C ILE A 195 -8.51 -14.02 16.82
N ASN A 196 -9.72 -13.83 17.32
CA ASN A 196 -10.20 -12.49 17.69
C ASN A 196 -10.34 -12.35 19.20
N GLY A 197 -9.86 -11.22 19.72
CA GLY A 197 -10.24 -10.75 21.05
C GLY A 197 -11.62 -10.11 21.03
N SER A 198 -12.44 -10.39 22.04
CA SER A 198 -13.73 -9.73 22.24
C SER A 198 -13.86 -9.30 23.70
N PRO A 199 -14.20 -8.03 23.95
CA PRO A 199 -14.46 -7.56 25.30
C PRO A 199 -15.83 -8.02 25.83
N THR A 200 -16.66 -8.67 25.01
CA THR A 200 -18.01 -9.10 25.34
C THR A 200 -18.30 -10.51 24.84
N GLU A 201 -19.19 -11.22 25.49
CA GLU A 201 -19.67 -12.55 25.10
C GLU A 201 -20.70 -12.51 23.96
N LEU A 202 -21.17 -11.34 23.58
CA LEU A 202 -22.28 -11.15 22.63
C LEU A 202 -22.10 -11.82 21.27
N ASN A 203 -20.83 -12.00 20.87
CA ASN A 203 -20.48 -12.53 19.55
C ASN A 203 -19.97 -13.97 19.57
N ARG A 204 -20.07 -14.65 20.71
CA ARG A 204 -19.56 -16.02 20.92
C ARG A 204 -20.08 -17.00 19.86
N ASP A 205 -21.34 -16.93 19.53
CA ASP A 205 -21.99 -17.87 18.62
C ASP A 205 -21.57 -17.75 17.16
N ALA A 206 -20.89 -16.65 16.80
CA ALA A 206 -20.30 -16.48 15.47
C ALA A 206 -19.03 -17.32 15.25
N TYR A 207 -18.41 -17.81 16.33
CA TYR A 207 -17.13 -18.54 16.28
C TYR A 207 -17.35 -20.05 16.49
N LYS A 208 -16.56 -20.85 15.76
CA LYS A 208 -16.56 -22.32 15.94
C LYS A 208 -15.96 -22.76 17.27
N LEU A 209 -15.02 -21.98 17.81
CA LEU A 209 -14.36 -22.22 19.09
C LEU A 209 -14.27 -20.88 19.83
N SER A 210 -14.78 -20.87 21.04
CA SER A 210 -14.66 -19.74 21.97
C SER A 210 -13.92 -20.20 23.22
N LEU A 211 -12.84 -19.49 23.57
CA LEU A 211 -12.15 -19.66 24.83
C LEU A 211 -12.66 -18.58 25.79
N ILE A 212 -13.37 -18.99 26.83
CA ILE A 212 -13.79 -18.11 27.90
C ILE A 212 -12.76 -18.25 29.02
N HIS A 213 -12.09 -17.16 29.37
CA HIS A 213 -11.32 -17.12 30.61
C HIS A 213 -12.31 -17.12 31.78
N ILE A 214 -12.25 -18.19 32.54
CA ILE A 214 -12.91 -18.31 33.84
C ILE A 214 -12.08 -17.57 34.88
#